data_0b6cec778e13f2ad23daa9b5b620d67f
#
_entry.id   0b6cec778e13f2ad23daa9b5b620d67f
#
_cell.length_a   1.000
_cell.length_b   1.000
_cell.length_c   1.000
_cell.angle_alpha   90.00
_cell.angle_beta   90.00
_cell.angle_gamma   90.00
#
_symmetry.space_group_name_H-M   'P 1'
#
loop_
_entity.id
_entity.type
_entity.pdbx_description
1 polymer ?
#
loop_
_entity_poly.entity_id
_entity_poly.type
_entity_poly.pdbx_seq_one_letter_code
_entity_poly.pdbx_strand_id
1 'polypeptide(L)'
;MAENKWLGATTAGDFNVAGNFGDGLPTAGDDLKALAENTSVAGPTTNPAAHTLILLNSLYFGPGYTQTWGGSGAHIQISSEMVHYQGTSGKLWLKEGTAAGGTANVICDSSSSTPFSHDCLQLADTLFDRLAVIRGITTLESGCAVTDITLGSRGNTSSESKLVINAGATAPTSTTVHSGVGSCLINATKLVMFGGTWVQEAGGAVITTIEMWGGNLILKTGGTFTTVRHFGGTIDCTLGGGLHTFTNYFRLPGATLLGEGNVALVSLPTTQPALTYIS
;
A
#
# COMPACT_ATOMS: atom_id res chain seq x y z
N MET A 1 -4.43 7.50 27.87
CA MET A 1 -3.83 7.86 26.59
C MET A 1 -3.83 9.37 26.53
N ALA A 2 -2.66 9.98 26.48
CA ALA A 2 -2.56 11.43 26.30
C ALA A 2 -2.57 11.75 24.80
N GLU A 3 -3.28 12.80 24.42
CA GLU A 3 -3.23 13.35 23.08
C GLU A 3 -2.09 14.35 23.01
N ASN A 4 -1.10 14.12 22.16
CA ASN A 4 -0.02 15.05 21.91
C ASN A 4 -0.11 15.64 20.50
N LYS A 5 0.22 16.90 20.33
CA LYS A 5 0.12 17.62 19.07
C LYS A 5 1.50 18.06 18.59
N TRP A 6 1.82 17.80 17.33
CA TRP A 6 2.95 18.41 16.66
C TRP A 6 2.66 19.88 16.39
N LEU A 7 3.41 20.78 17.02
CA LEU A 7 3.29 22.23 16.85
C LEU A 7 4.38 22.81 15.94
N GLY A 8 5.57 22.21 15.95
CA GLY A 8 6.73 22.68 15.20
C GLY A 8 7.16 24.11 15.55
N ALA A 9 6.94 24.51 16.80
CA ALA A 9 6.92 25.93 17.19
C ALA A 9 8.29 26.57 17.41
N THR A 10 9.32 25.77 17.76
CA THR A 10 10.59 26.34 18.24
C THR A 10 11.78 26.14 17.30
N THR A 11 11.95 24.95 16.79
CA THR A 11 13.04 24.63 15.86
C THR A 11 12.45 23.82 14.73
N ALA A 12 12.36 24.41 13.55
CA ALA A 12 11.77 23.76 12.38
C ALA A 12 12.44 22.40 12.13
N GLY A 13 11.64 21.34 12.12
CA GLY A 13 12.08 20.01 11.72
C GLY A 13 12.79 19.18 12.78
N ASP A 14 12.93 19.63 14.02
CA ASP A 14 13.57 18.82 15.07
C ASP A 14 12.53 18.11 15.96
N PHE A 15 12.45 16.80 15.81
CA PHE A 15 11.56 15.94 16.59
C PHE A 15 12.01 15.76 18.05
N ASN A 16 13.25 16.13 18.40
CA ASN A 16 13.81 15.94 19.75
C ASN A 16 13.60 17.16 20.65
N VAL A 17 12.94 18.22 20.17
CA VAL A 17 12.71 19.45 20.92
C VAL A 17 11.29 19.44 21.52
N ALA A 18 11.20 19.38 22.84
CA ALA A 18 9.92 19.33 23.57
C ALA A 18 8.96 20.48 23.20
N GLY A 19 9.47 21.67 22.94
CA GLY A 19 8.67 22.82 22.52
C GLY A 19 8.00 22.70 21.14
N ASN A 20 8.33 21.66 20.38
CA ASN A 20 7.64 21.34 19.12
C ASN A 20 6.38 20.50 19.33
N PHE A 21 6.03 20.16 20.56
CA PHE A 21 4.87 19.38 20.92
C PHE A 21 4.00 20.10 21.96
N GLY A 22 2.69 19.85 21.95
CA GLY A 22 1.74 20.46 22.85
C GLY A 22 1.96 20.10 24.33
N ASP A 23 2.31 18.84 24.59
CA ASP A 23 2.46 18.28 25.93
C ASP A 23 3.88 17.77 26.22
N GLY A 24 4.89 18.34 25.52
CA GLY A 24 6.27 17.88 25.62
C GLY A 24 6.58 16.72 24.68
N LEU A 25 7.74 16.09 24.82
CA LEU A 25 8.14 14.98 23.96
C LEU A 25 7.15 13.80 24.08
N PRO A 26 6.76 13.16 22.96
CA PRO A 26 5.88 12.02 23.00
C PRO A 26 6.44 10.88 23.86
N THR A 27 5.55 10.19 24.56
CA THR A 27 5.84 9.03 25.38
C THR A 27 5.11 7.78 24.87
N ALA A 28 5.47 6.61 25.42
CA ALA A 28 4.82 5.37 25.03
C ALA A 28 3.30 5.39 25.31
N GLY A 29 2.51 4.96 24.34
CA GLY A 29 1.06 4.94 24.40
C GLY A 29 0.38 6.27 24.06
N ASP A 30 1.12 7.31 23.68
CA ASP A 30 0.54 8.58 23.26
C ASP A 30 -0.07 8.49 21.84
N ASP A 31 -1.09 9.32 21.62
CA ASP A 31 -1.61 9.63 20.29
C ASP A 31 -0.94 10.90 19.78
N LEU A 32 -0.11 10.79 18.75
CA LEU A 32 0.54 11.96 18.15
C LEU A 32 -0.25 12.44 16.95
N LYS A 33 -0.63 13.73 16.95
CA LYS A 33 -1.42 14.35 15.90
C LYS A 33 -0.69 15.51 15.24
N ALA A 34 -0.67 15.49 13.91
CA ALA A 34 -0.27 16.58 13.04
C ALA A 34 -1.52 17.14 12.34
N LEU A 35 -1.95 18.36 12.73
CA LEU A 35 -3.23 18.94 12.32
C LEU A 35 -3.04 20.16 11.40
N ALA A 36 -4.08 20.50 10.63
CA ALA A 36 -4.08 21.62 9.70
C ALA A 36 -3.73 22.97 10.33
N GLU A 37 -4.12 23.18 11.57
CA GLU A 37 -3.81 24.40 12.35
C GLU A 37 -2.30 24.60 12.58
N ASN A 38 -1.51 23.55 12.41
CA ASN A 38 -0.06 23.53 12.64
C ASN A 38 0.74 23.47 11.33
N THR A 39 0.15 23.92 10.22
CA THR A 39 0.75 23.83 8.88
C THR A 39 1.81 24.89 8.59
N SER A 40 1.98 25.90 9.45
CA SER A 40 2.90 27.01 9.20
C SER A 40 4.37 26.66 9.41
N VAL A 41 4.67 25.49 9.95
CA VAL A 41 6.03 25.06 10.28
C VAL A 41 6.37 23.75 9.58
N ALA A 42 7.58 23.68 9.03
CA ALA A 42 8.08 22.48 8.38
C ALA A 42 7.96 21.24 9.29
N GLY A 43 7.60 20.10 8.71
CA GLY A 43 7.62 18.84 9.43
C GLY A 43 9.05 18.41 9.82
N PRO A 44 9.21 17.42 10.69
CA PRO A 44 10.51 16.94 11.11
C PRO A 44 11.29 16.33 9.94
N THR A 45 12.55 16.72 9.82
CA THR A 45 13.49 16.20 8.82
C THR A 45 14.56 15.31 9.42
N THR A 46 14.70 15.34 10.75
CA THR A 46 15.69 14.55 11.48
C THR A 46 15.05 13.36 12.15
N ASN A 47 15.73 12.22 12.08
CA ASN A 47 15.31 11.02 12.78
C ASN A 47 15.28 11.28 14.29
N PRO A 48 14.18 10.95 14.97
CA PRO A 48 14.09 11.08 16.41
C PRO A 48 14.90 9.96 17.08
N ALA A 49 16.22 10.12 17.19
CA ALA A 49 17.09 9.09 17.78
C ALA A 49 16.66 8.67 19.20
N ALA A 50 16.02 9.58 19.95
CA ALA A 50 15.48 9.30 21.27
C ALA A 50 14.09 8.60 21.25
N HIS A 51 13.39 8.62 20.12
CA HIS A 51 12.01 8.13 19.99
C HIS A 51 11.86 6.83 19.23
N THR A 52 12.94 6.28 18.66
CA THR A 52 12.93 5.00 17.94
C THR A 52 12.51 3.82 18.81
N LEU A 53 12.64 3.95 20.14
CA LEU A 53 12.28 2.93 21.14
C LEU A 53 10.90 3.15 21.75
N ILE A 54 10.18 4.21 21.37
CA ILE A 54 8.86 4.53 21.92
C ILE A 54 7.80 3.99 20.98
N LEU A 55 6.87 3.20 21.50
CA LEU A 55 5.70 2.74 20.77
C LEU A 55 4.55 3.72 21.03
N LEU A 56 4.17 4.50 20.00
CA LEU A 56 2.97 5.31 20.02
C LEU A 56 1.73 4.44 19.82
N ASN A 57 0.61 4.83 20.43
CA ASN A 57 -0.68 4.24 20.13
C ASN A 57 -1.13 4.63 18.71
N SER A 58 -1.01 5.91 18.35
CA SER A 58 -1.28 6.34 16.98
C SER A 58 -0.42 7.52 16.53
N LEU A 59 -0.19 7.57 15.21
CA LEU A 59 0.35 8.72 14.48
C LEU A 59 -0.67 9.16 13.44
N TYR A 60 -1.27 10.32 13.63
CA TYR A 60 -2.36 10.83 12.82
C TYR A 60 -2.01 12.15 12.13
N PHE A 61 -2.18 12.18 10.82
CA PHE A 61 -2.09 13.38 9.98
C PHE A 61 -3.50 13.77 9.55
N GLY A 62 -4.00 14.87 10.12
CA GLY A 62 -5.39 15.31 9.90
C GLY A 62 -5.64 15.89 8.51
N PRO A 63 -6.93 15.99 8.12
CA PRO A 63 -7.32 16.70 6.90
C PRO A 63 -6.79 18.13 6.89
N GLY A 64 -6.34 18.60 5.73
CA GLY A 64 -5.75 19.95 5.60
C GLY A 64 -4.29 20.06 6.02
N TYR A 65 -3.67 19.03 6.59
CA TYR A 65 -2.24 19.04 6.87
C TYR A 65 -1.42 19.03 5.59
N THR A 66 -0.43 19.94 5.49
CA THR A 66 0.30 20.20 4.23
C THR A 66 1.81 19.98 4.31
N GLN A 67 2.35 19.71 5.50
CA GLN A 67 3.80 19.61 5.67
C GLN A 67 4.31 18.22 5.37
N THR A 68 5.56 18.14 4.91
CA THR A 68 6.28 16.88 4.69
C THR A 68 7.05 16.48 5.94
N TRP A 69 7.01 15.20 6.29
CA TRP A 69 7.83 14.60 7.34
C TRP A 69 8.85 13.66 6.72
N GLY A 70 10.12 13.87 7.08
CA GLY A 70 11.24 13.15 6.50
C GLY A 70 11.62 13.63 5.10
N GLY A 71 12.34 12.80 4.36
CA GLY A 71 12.82 13.08 3.01
C GLY A 71 13.42 11.85 2.35
N SER A 72 13.81 11.97 1.09
CA SER A 72 14.49 10.90 0.36
C SER A 72 15.78 10.51 1.07
N GLY A 73 15.89 9.23 1.48
CA GLY A 73 17.00 8.74 2.28
C GLY A 73 17.03 9.18 3.75
N ALA A 74 16.03 9.95 4.21
CA ALA A 74 15.91 10.44 5.58
C ALA A 74 14.50 10.17 6.13
N HIS A 75 14.11 8.90 6.18
CA HIS A 75 12.81 8.47 6.69
C HIS A 75 12.70 8.75 8.19
N ILE A 76 11.54 9.23 8.62
CA ILE A 76 11.22 9.34 10.03
C ILE A 76 11.00 7.94 10.60
N GLN A 77 11.77 7.60 11.62
CA GLN A 77 11.72 6.29 12.26
C GLN A 77 10.90 6.36 13.53
N ILE A 78 9.67 5.86 13.48
CA ILE A 78 8.71 5.86 14.60
C ILE A 78 8.03 4.50 14.66
N SER A 79 7.93 3.94 15.88
CA SER A 79 7.04 2.80 16.14
C SER A 79 5.65 3.30 16.52
N SER A 80 4.62 2.77 15.89
CA SER A 80 3.23 3.12 16.18
C SER A 80 2.33 1.91 15.88
N GLU A 81 1.29 1.70 16.70
CA GLU A 81 0.29 0.66 16.40
C GLU A 81 -0.57 1.02 15.20
N MET A 82 -0.79 2.31 14.97
CA MET A 82 -1.54 2.83 13.84
C MET A 82 -0.91 4.08 13.26
N VAL A 83 -0.80 4.14 11.94
CA VAL A 83 -0.47 5.37 11.20
C VAL A 83 -1.63 5.69 10.27
N HIS A 84 -2.23 6.86 10.42
CA HIS A 84 -3.33 7.31 9.56
C HIS A 84 -2.99 8.65 8.93
N TYR A 85 -2.81 8.67 7.63
CA TYR A 85 -2.49 9.85 6.84
C TYR A 85 -3.71 10.35 6.07
N GLN A 86 -4.18 11.55 6.42
CA GLN A 86 -5.24 12.28 5.71
C GLN A 86 -4.79 13.66 5.20
N GLY A 87 -3.49 13.92 5.14
CA GLY A 87 -2.96 15.19 4.66
C GLY A 87 -3.46 15.59 3.26
N THR A 88 -3.50 16.88 2.98
CA THR A 88 -3.98 17.44 1.70
C THR A 88 -2.87 17.58 0.68
N SER A 89 -1.67 17.90 1.15
CA SER A 89 -0.42 17.95 0.39
C SER A 89 0.74 17.56 1.28
N GLY A 90 1.93 17.57 0.95
CA GLY A 90 3.03 17.06 1.76
C GLY A 90 3.11 15.54 1.71
N LYS A 91 4.12 14.98 2.34
CA LYS A 91 4.47 13.57 2.24
C LYS A 91 5.03 13.06 3.56
N LEU A 92 4.70 11.83 3.91
CA LEU A 92 5.31 11.12 5.02
C LEU A 92 6.30 10.09 4.49
N TRP A 93 7.57 10.29 4.81
CA TRP A 93 8.64 9.32 4.61
C TRP A 93 8.80 8.54 5.92
N LEU A 94 8.30 7.33 5.98
CA LEU A 94 8.20 6.54 7.20
C LEU A 94 9.05 5.28 7.13
N LYS A 95 9.73 5.04 8.22
CA LYS A 95 10.41 3.80 8.55
C LYS A 95 9.99 3.38 9.96
N GLU A 96 9.75 2.11 10.20
CA GLU A 96 9.38 1.65 11.54
C GLU A 96 10.51 1.86 12.55
N GLY A 97 10.14 2.21 13.77
CA GLY A 97 11.06 2.24 14.89
C GLY A 97 11.41 0.84 15.38
N THR A 98 12.29 0.77 16.36
CA THR A 98 12.79 -0.47 16.94
C THR A 98 12.10 -0.86 18.23
N ALA A 99 11.00 -0.19 18.62
CA ALA A 99 10.23 -0.55 19.80
C ALA A 99 9.58 -1.93 19.61
N ALA A 100 9.70 -2.77 20.64
CA ALA A 100 9.10 -4.10 20.61
C ALA A 100 7.56 -4.01 20.50
N GLY A 101 6.97 -4.78 19.61
CA GLY A 101 5.53 -4.87 19.39
C GLY A 101 4.97 -3.85 18.38
N GLY A 102 5.81 -3.03 17.77
CA GLY A 102 5.38 -2.03 16.82
C GLY A 102 5.26 -2.57 15.39
N THR A 103 4.17 -3.24 15.08
CA THR A 103 3.79 -3.49 13.69
C THR A 103 2.64 -2.55 13.35
N ALA A 104 2.93 -1.51 12.59
CA ALA A 104 1.93 -0.49 12.31
C ALA A 104 0.87 -0.97 11.31
N ASN A 105 -0.39 -0.68 11.62
CA ASN A 105 -1.44 -0.64 10.62
C ASN A 105 -1.38 0.74 9.96
N VAL A 106 -1.11 0.80 8.66
CA VAL A 106 -0.95 2.04 7.91
C VAL A 106 -2.16 2.29 7.02
N ILE A 107 -2.75 3.47 7.15
CA ILE A 107 -3.87 3.91 6.32
C ILE A 107 -3.48 5.19 5.58
N CYS A 108 -3.56 5.17 4.25
CA CYS A 108 -3.44 6.34 3.39
C CYS A 108 -4.83 6.72 2.85
N ASP A 109 -5.36 7.83 3.34
CA ASP A 109 -6.68 8.36 2.95
C ASP A 109 -6.59 9.88 2.72
N SER A 110 -5.83 10.28 1.74
CA SER A 110 -5.56 11.68 1.42
C SER A 110 -6.83 12.52 1.29
N SER A 111 -6.87 13.69 1.93
CA SER A 111 -7.92 14.68 1.76
C SER A 111 -7.67 15.65 0.59
N SER A 112 -6.64 15.40 -0.23
CA SER A 112 -6.35 16.19 -1.44
C SER A 112 -7.53 16.19 -2.41
N SER A 113 -7.77 17.32 -3.06
CA SER A 113 -8.73 17.41 -4.17
C SER A 113 -8.29 16.63 -5.42
N THR A 114 -7.00 16.29 -5.51
CA THR A 114 -6.40 15.49 -6.58
C THR A 114 -5.63 14.30 -6.01
N PRO A 115 -6.31 13.37 -5.31
CA PRO A 115 -5.62 12.32 -4.54
C PRO A 115 -4.78 11.39 -5.43
N PHE A 116 -5.19 11.15 -6.66
CA PHE A 116 -4.45 10.29 -7.61
C PHE A 116 -3.08 10.87 -8.03
N SER A 117 -2.84 12.16 -7.83
CA SER A 117 -1.54 12.82 -8.05
C SER A 117 -0.82 13.18 -6.76
N HIS A 118 -1.44 12.98 -5.59
CA HIS A 118 -0.83 13.29 -4.31
C HIS A 118 -0.01 12.10 -3.79
N ASP A 119 1.32 12.25 -3.81
CA ASP A 119 2.28 11.29 -3.27
C ASP A 119 2.33 11.43 -1.74
N CYS A 120 1.56 10.58 -1.05
CA CYS A 120 1.28 10.69 0.38
C CYS A 120 2.31 10.00 1.26
N LEU A 121 2.59 8.74 0.95
CA LEU A 121 3.39 7.87 1.80
C LEU A 121 4.54 7.24 1.02
N GLN A 122 5.71 7.24 1.65
CA GLN A 122 6.84 6.46 1.22
C GLN A 122 7.32 5.61 2.39
N LEU A 123 7.18 4.30 2.26
CA LEU A 123 7.46 3.34 3.30
C LEU A 123 8.73 2.57 2.97
N ALA A 124 9.67 2.51 3.90
CA ALA A 124 10.97 1.87 3.71
C ALA A 124 11.34 1.02 4.91
N ASP A 125 12.09 -0.04 4.62
CA ASP A 125 12.93 -0.81 5.55
C ASP A 125 12.20 -1.23 6.84
N THR A 126 10.98 -1.80 6.70
CA THR A 126 10.06 -2.08 7.80
C THR A 126 9.12 -3.22 7.52
N LEU A 127 8.69 -3.88 8.60
CA LEU A 127 7.59 -4.84 8.56
C LEU A 127 6.31 -4.15 9.07
N PHE A 128 5.36 -3.90 8.18
CA PHE A 128 4.01 -3.47 8.52
C PHE A 128 3.03 -4.64 8.43
N ASP A 129 2.10 -4.76 9.37
CA ASP A 129 1.08 -5.80 9.31
C ASP A 129 0.12 -5.54 8.17
N ARG A 130 -0.42 -4.33 8.10
CA ARG A 130 -1.44 -3.97 7.13
C ARG A 130 -1.21 -2.60 6.54
N LEU A 131 -1.45 -2.50 5.24
CA LEU A 131 -1.50 -1.25 4.50
C LEU A 131 -2.85 -1.12 3.79
N ALA A 132 -3.58 -0.06 4.07
CA ALA A 132 -4.77 0.33 3.32
C ALA A 132 -4.49 1.63 2.55
N VAL A 133 -4.54 1.60 1.22
CA VAL A 133 -4.42 2.77 0.36
C VAL A 133 -5.81 3.10 -0.18
N ILE A 134 -6.53 3.98 0.50
CA ILE A 134 -7.91 4.37 0.17
C ILE A 134 -7.91 5.49 -0.86
N ARG A 135 -7.09 6.54 -0.63
CA ARG A 135 -6.91 7.71 -1.50
C ARG A 135 -5.46 8.18 -1.45
N GLY A 136 -4.93 8.62 -2.59
CA GLY A 136 -3.55 9.09 -2.70
C GLY A 136 -2.58 8.01 -3.17
N ILE A 137 -1.31 8.37 -3.27
CA ILE A 137 -0.24 7.49 -3.74
C ILE A 137 0.57 7.01 -2.54
N THR A 138 0.78 5.70 -2.46
CA THR A 138 1.71 5.08 -1.52
C THR A 138 2.77 4.30 -2.29
N THR A 139 4.03 4.46 -1.91
CA THR A 139 5.17 3.75 -2.47
C THR A 139 5.83 2.88 -1.40
N LEU A 140 6.03 1.60 -1.70
CA LEU A 140 6.87 0.69 -0.92
C LEU A 140 8.25 0.66 -1.55
N GLU A 141 9.27 1.06 -0.78
CA GLU A 141 10.66 1.07 -1.21
C GLU A 141 11.36 -0.29 -0.98
N SER A 142 12.57 -0.39 -1.45
CA SER A 142 13.44 -1.55 -1.18
C SER A 142 13.56 -1.80 0.33
N GLY A 143 13.48 -3.06 0.73
CA GLY A 143 13.52 -3.47 2.14
C GLY A 143 12.17 -3.42 2.86
N CYS A 144 11.20 -2.64 2.35
CA CYS A 144 9.88 -2.57 2.97
C CYS A 144 9.13 -3.89 2.84
N ALA A 145 8.55 -4.34 3.94
CA ALA A 145 7.69 -5.52 4.00
C ALA A 145 6.31 -5.13 4.52
N VAL A 146 5.27 -5.59 3.85
CA VAL A 146 3.88 -5.46 4.29
C VAL A 146 3.21 -6.82 4.19
N THR A 147 2.56 -7.27 5.26
CA THR A 147 1.92 -8.59 5.26
C THR A 147 0.66 -8.58 4.39
N ASP A 148 -0.27 -7.68 4.68
CA ASP A 148 -1.54 -7.57 3.96
C ASP A 148 -1.75 -6.17 3.38
N ILE A 149 -2.10 -6.10 2.10
CA ILE A 149 -2.36 -4.86 1.39
C ILE A 149 -3.81 -4.80 0.93
N THR A 150 -4.46 -3.65 1.15
CA THR A 150 -5.76 -3.31 0.55
C THR A 150 -5.63 -2.04 -0.27
N LEU A 151 -5.98 -2.11 -1.55
CA LEU A 151 -5.98 -0.98 -2.48
C LEU A 151 -7.41 -0.61 -2.86
N GLY A 152 -7.75 0.66 -2.63
CA GLY A 152 -9.08 1.19 -2.82
C GLY A 152 -10.06 0.78 -1.73
N SER A 153 -11.29 1.24 -1.82
CA SER A 153 -12.37 0.90 -0.89
C SER A 153 -13.51 0.17 -1.59
N ARG A 154 -14.23 -0.66 -0.84
CA ARG A 154 -15.43 -1.34 -1.35
C ARG A 154 -16.48 -0.31 -1.77
N GLY A 155 -17.04 -0.50 -2.96
CA GLY A 155 -18.10 0.37 -3.49
C GLY A 155 -17.59 1.70 -4.10
N ASN A 156 -16.32 2.02 -3.98
CA ASN A 156 -15.73 3.15 -4.68
C ASN A 156 -15.19 2.71 -6.04
N THR A 157 -15.76 3.26 -7.11
CA THR A 157 -15.33 3.01 -8.50
C THR A 157 -14.28 4.03 -8.96
N SER A 158 -13.97 5.04 -8.14
CA SER A 158 -13.00 6.07 -8.50
C SER A 158 -11.56 5.55 -8.39
N SER A 159 -10.71 5.99 -9.33
CA SER A 159 -9.28 5.66 -9.37
C SER A 159 -8.48 6.57 -8.43
N GLU A 160 -8.96 6.81 -7.21
CA GLU A 160 -8.36 7.79 -6.30
C GLU A 160 -7.15 7.25 -5.54
N SER A 161 -6.89 5.95 -5.61
CA SER A 161 -5.77 5.29 -4.93
C SER A 161 -4.75 4.74 -5.92
N LYS A 162 -3.47 4.89 -5.57
CA LYS A 162 -2.35 4.31 -6.31
C LYS A 162 -1.34 3.69 -5.37
N LEU A 163 -0.92 2.47 -5.68
CA LEU A 163 0.13 1.76 -4.98
C LEU A 163 1.27 1.43 -5.93
N VAL A 164 2.50 1.72 -5.51
CA VAL A 164 3.73 1.36 -6.22
C VAL A 164 4.57 0.48 -5.30
N ILE A 165 4.87 -0.74 -5.75
CA ILE A 165 5.76 -1.65 -5.04
C ILE A 165 7.05 -1.77 -5.86
N ASN A 166 8.13 -1.17 -5.34
CA ASN A 166 9.42 -1.13 -6.00
C ASN A 166 10.19 -2.45 -5.89
N ALA A 167 11.17 -2.61 -6.76
CA ALA A 167 12.13 -3.70 -6.67
C ALA A 167 12.86 -3.68 -5.33
N GLY A 168 13.07 -4.87 -4.74
CA GLY A 168 13.72 -5.03 -3.44
C GLY A 168 12.78 -4.91 -2.22
N ALA A 169 11.51 -4.54 -2.40
CA ALA A 169 10.51 -4.74 -1.35
C ALA A 169 10.26 -6.24 -1.11
N THR A 170 9.77 -6.59 0.06
CA THR A 170 9.40 -7.98 0.38
C THR A 170 8.01 -8.30 -0.15
N ALA A 171 7.85 -9.48 -0.71
CA ALA A 171 6.57 -9.93 -1.26
C ALA A 171 5.45 -9.94 -0.20
N PRO A 172 4.32 -9.26 -0.43
CA PRO A 172 3.19 -9.32 0.49
C PRO A 172 2.58 -10.72 0.49
N THR A 173 2.04 -11.13 1.64
CA THR A 173 1.31 -12.39 1.78
C THR A 173 -0.01 -12.32 1.02
N SER A 174 -0.71 -11.19 1.12
CA SER A 174 -1.98 -10.97 0.44
C SER A 174 -2.11 -9.52 -0.03
N THR A 175 -2.62 -9.36 -1.25
CA THR A 175 -3.00 -8.06 -1.80
C THR A 175 -4.44 -8.13 -2.30
N THR A 176 -5.30 -7.26 -1.79
CA THR A 176 -6.70 -7.14 -2.20
C THR A 176 -6.92 -5.81 -2.91
N VAL A 177 -7.44 -5.85 -4.13
CA VAL A 177 -7.72 -4.65 -4.96
C VAL A 177 -9.22 -4.51 -5.13
N HIS A 178 -9.79 -3.44 -4.58
CA HIS A 178 -11.19 -3.07 -4.78
C HIS A 178 -11.37 -2.03 -5.88
N SER A 179 -10.44 -1.07 -5.95
CA SER A 179 -10.41 0.01 -6.94
C SER A 179 -8.99 0.59 -7.02
N GLY A 180 -8.76 1.60 -7.88
CA GLY A 180 -7.46 2.25 -8.01
C GLY A 180 -6.49 1.52 -8.92
N VAL A 181 -5.21 1.88 -8.83
CA VAL A 181 -4.13 1.36 -9.69
C VAL A 181 -2.97 0.87 -8.83
N GLY A 182 -2.61 -0.41 -8.97
CA GLY A 182 -1.41 -1.01 -8.39
C GLY A 182 -0.35 -1.29 -9.46
N SER A 183 0.93 -1.08 -9.14
CA SER A 183 2.09 -1.45 -9.94
C SER A 183 3.09 -2.19 -9.05
N CYS A 184 3.53 -3.37 -9.47
CA CYS A 184 4.35 -4.27 -8.65
C CYS A 184 5.54 -4.81 -9.43
N LEU A 185 6.75 -4.58 -8.91
CA LEU A 185 8.02 -5.04 -9.48
C LEU A 185 8.58 -6.31 -8.81
N ILE A 186 7.85 -6.88 -7.85
CA ILE A 186 8.28 -8.06 -7.10
C ILE A 186 7.26 -9.19 -7.21
N ASN A 187 7.61 -10.37 -6.72
CA ASN A 187 6.66 -11.46 -6.57
C ASN A 187 5.52 -11.08 -5.61
N ALA A 188 4.36 -11.69 -5.76
CA ALA A 188 3.27 -11.62 -4.79
C ALA A 188 2.77 -13.03 -4.49
N THR A 189 2.40 -13.30 -3.24
CA THR A 189 1.90 -14.63 -2.87
C THR A 189 0.46 -14.78 -3.32
N LYS A 190 -0.40 -13.81 -2.98
CA LYS A 190 -1.81 -13.84 -3.35
C LYS A 190 -2.29 -12.46 -3.80
N LEU A 191 -3.00 -12.42 -4.93
CA LEU A 191 -3.71 -11.25 -5.43
C LEU A 191 -5.20 -11.57 -5.55
N VAL A 192 -6.04 -10.76 -4.91
CA VAL A 192 -7.51 -10.82 -5.01
C VAL A 192 -8.00 -9.52 -5.62
N MET A 193 -8.71 -9.59 -6.74
CA MET A 193 -9.21 -8.40 -7.45
C MET A 193 -10.73 -8.41 -7.52
N PHE A 194 -11.36 -7.37 -7.00
CA PHE A 194 -12.79 -7.09 -7.17
C PHE A 194 -13.03 -5.96 -8.18
N GLY A 195 -12.01 -5.13 -8.44
CA GLY A 195 -12.06 -4.00 -9.36
C GLY A 195 -10.67 -3.38 -9.55
N GLY A 196 -10.61 -2.18 -10.15
CA GLY A 196 -9.36 -1.45 -10.35
C GLY A 196 -8.44 -2.06 -11.41
N THR A 197 -7.19 -1.62 -11.41
CA THR A 197 -6.15 -2.10 -12.32
C THR A 197 -4.91 -2.52 -11.52
N TRP A 198 -4.39 -3.69 -11.80
CA TRP A 198 -3.11 -4.16 -11.28
C TRP A 198 -2.14 -4.45 -12.41
N VAL A 199 -0.95 -3.89 -12.34
CA VAL A 199 0.13 -4.11 -13.29
C VAL A 199 1.24 -4.89 -12.61
N GLN A 200 1.44 -6.14 -13.03
CA GLN A 200 2.61 -6.91 -12.66
C GLN A 200 3.72 -6.57 -13.65
N GLU A 201 4.68 -5.78 -13.21
CA GLU A 201 5.72 -5.22 -14.06
C GLU A 201 6.74 -6.27 -14.52
N ALA A 202 7.51 -5.93 -15.56
CA ALA A 202 8.58 -6.79 -16.07
C ALA A 202 9.69 -6.97 -15.02
N GLY A 203 10.37 -8.11 -15.03
CA GLY A 203 11.48 -8.39 -14.11
C GLY A 203 11.44 -9.77 -13.47
N GLY A 204 10.64 -10.69 -14.01
CA GLY A 204 10.53 -12.07 -13.52
C GLY A 204 9.62 -12.24 -12.31
N ALA A 205 8.90 -11.18 -11.95
CA ALA A 205 7.97 -11.20 -10.84
C ALA A 205 6.69 -11.98 -11.18
N VAL A 206 6.32 -12.95 -10.36
CA VAL A 206 5.13 -13.78 -10.54
C VAL A 206 4.20 -13.67 -9.33
N ILE A 207 2.93 -13.98 -9.55
CA ILE A 207 1.91 -14.08 -8.50
C ILE A 207 1.55 -15.55 -8.34
N THR A 208 1.73 -16.11 -7.14
CA THR A 208 1.46 -17.54 -6.92
C THR A 208 -0.03 -17.86 -7.06
N THR A 209 -0.89 -17.06 -6.47
CA THR A 209 -2.35 -17.24 -6.51
C THR A 209 -3.04 -15.97 -6.96
N ILE A 210 -3.87 -16.07 -8.01
CA ILE A 210 -4.73 -15.00 -8.51
C ILE A 210 -6.19 -15.41 -8.33
N GLU A 211 -6.99 -14.55 -7.70
CA GLU A 211 -8.44 -14.66 -7.62
C GLU A 211 -9.05 -13.37 -8.17
N MET A 212 -9.64 -13.44 -9.35
CA MET A 212 -10.13 -12.27 -10.07
C MET A 212 -11.65 -12.32 -10.25
N TRP A 213 -12.35 -11.43 -9.57
CA TRP A 213 -13.79 -11.24 -9.63
C TRP A 213 -14.19 -10.09 -10.54
N GLY A 214 -13.26 -9.14 -10.78
CA GLY A 214 -13.45 -7.98 -11.63
C GLY A 214 -12.15 -7.19 -11.79
N GLY A 215 -12.21 -6.09 -12.55
CA GLY A 215 -11.06 -5.21 -12.80
C GLY A 215 -10.18 -5.67 -13.95
N ASN A 216 -8.96 -5.15 -13.97
CA ASN A 216 -8.00 -5.36 -15.06
C ASN A 216 -6.62 -5.74 -14.52
N LEU A 217 -6.17 -6.95 -14.79
CA LEU A 217 -4.85 -7.45 -14.44
C LEU A 217 -3.95 -7.47 -15.68
N ILE A 218 -2.86 -6.72 -15.65
CA ILE A 218 -1.89 -6.65 -16.76
C ILE A 218 -0.62 -7.38 -16.33
N LEU A 219 -0.29 -8.45 -17.03
CA LEU A 219 0.91 -9.25 -16.78
C LEU A 219 1.99 -8.89 -17.81
N LYS A 220 2.98 -8.08 -17.39
CA LYS A 220 4.11 -7.68 -18.25
C LYS A 220 5.31 -8.60 -18.11
N THR A 221 5.26 -9.60 -17.25
CA THR A 221 6.31 -10.57 -17.04
C THR A 221 5.83 -11.95 -17.38
N GLY A 222 6.61 -12.70 -18.15
CA GLY A 222 6.43 -14.13 -18.31
C GLY A 222 6.76 -14.88 -17.01
N GLY A 223 6.18 -16.05 -16.80
CA GLY A 223 6.45 -16.85 -15.61
C GLY A 223 5.35 -17.85 -15.30
N THR A 224 5.50 -18.58 -14.19
CA THR A 224 4.55 -19.61 -13.77
C THR A 224 3.65 -19.08 -12.67
N PHE A 225 2.35 -19.04 -12.94
CA PHE A 225 1.27 -18.71 -12.01
C PHE A 225 0.60 -20.02 -11.57
N THR A 226 0.73 -20.36 -10.28
CA THR A 226 0.34 -21.69 -9.81
C THR A 226 -1.18 -21.88 -9.82
N THR A 227 -1.94 -20.89 -9.35
CA THR A 227 -3.41 -20.96 -9.31
C THR A 227 -4.01 -19.66 -9.82
N VAL A 228 -4.82 -19.76 -10.87
CA VAL A 228 -5.53 -18.62 -11.44
C VAL A 228 -7.02 -18.92 -11.49
N ARG A 229 -7.79 -18.25 -10.63
CA ARG A 229 -9.24 -18.31 -10.57
C ARG A 229 -9.82 -17.05 -11.17
N HIS A 230 -10.34 -17.14 -12.38
CA HIS A 230 -10.79 -16.01 -13.19
C HIS A 230 -12.31 -16.01 -13.29
N PHE A 231 -12.99 -15.42 -12.31
CA PHE A 231 -14.43 -15.37 -12.22
C PHE A 231 -15.05 -14.22 -13.03
N GLY A 232 -14.28 -13.15 -13.26
CA GLY A 232 -14.71 -11.99 -14.05
C GLY A 232 -13.55 -11.01 -14.27
N GLY A 233 -13.80 -9.94 -15.04
CA GLY A 233 -12.79 -8.95 -15.40
C GLY A 233 -11.87 -9.41 -16.54
N THR A 234 -10.72 -8.75 -16.70
CA THR A 234 -9.78 -8.97 -17.80
C THR A 234 -8.39 -9.30 -17.28
N ILE A 235 -7.82 -10.41 -17.73
CA ILE A 235 -6.38 -10.69 -17.61
C ILE A 235 -5.75 -10.42 -18.97
N ASP A 236 -4.79 -9.50 -19.00
CA ASP A 236 -4.07 -9.08 -20.21
C ASP A 236 -2.63 -9.60 -20.19
N CYS A 237 -2.34 -10.54 -21.07
CA CYS A 237 -1.03 -11.13 -21.33
C CYS A 237 -0.41 -10.65 -22.65
N THR A 238 -0.94 -9.59 -23.27
CA THR A 238 -0.46 -9.08 -24.57
C THR A 238 0.82 -8.27 -24.45
N LEU A 239 1.04 -7.62 -23.30
CA LEU A 239 2.14 -6.69 -23.07
C LEU A 239 3.39 -7.36 -22.46
N GLY A 240 3.35 -8.66 -22.22
CA GLY A 240 4.44 -9.41 -21.61
C GLY A 240 5.49 -9.88 -22.61
N GLY A 241 6.75 -9.74 -22.23
CA GLY A 241 7.88 -10.33 -22.96
C GLY A 241 8.14 -11.77 -22.49
N GLY A 242 7.29 -12.73 -22.87
CA GLY A 242 7.50 -14.14 -22.52
C GLY A 242 6.22 -14.94 -22.35
N LEU A 243 6.39 -16.25 -22.21
CA LEU A 243 5.27 -17.17 -22.02
C LEU A 243 4.77 -17.10 -20.57
N HIS A 244 3.46 -16.93 -20.39
CA HIS A 244 2.77 -17.05 -19.10
C HIS A 244 2.30 -18.50 -18.93
N THR A 245 2.72 -19.18 -17.89
CA THR A 245 2.29 -20.55 -17.60
C THR A 245 1.27 -20.55 -16.46
N PHE A 246 0.03 -20.93 -16.73
CA PHE A 246 -1.00 -21.10 -15.72
C PHE A 246 -1.11 -22.59 -15.37
N THR A 247 -0.67 -22.96 -14.16
CA THR A 247 -0.65 -24.39 -13.77
C THR A 247 -2.06 -24.90 -13.51
N ASN A 248 -2.83 -24.20 -12.68
CA ASN A 248 -4.23 -24.52 -12.38
C ASN A 248 -5.08 -23.30 -12.79
N TYR A 249 -5.67 -23.38 -13.98
CA TYR A 249 -6.49 -22.30 -14.52
C TYR A 249 -7.97 -22.65 -14.46
N PHE A 250 -8.73 -21.82 -13.78
CA PHE A 250 -10.18 -21.88 -13.74
C PHE A 250 -10.75 -20.57 -14.30
N ARG A 251 -11.67 -20.64 -15.26
CA ARG A 251 -12.31 -19.47 -15.89
C ARG A 251 -13.81 -19.65 -15.98
N LEU A 252 -14.57 -18.65 -15.51
CA LEU A 252 -16.00 -18.59 -15.75
C LEU A 252 -16.34 -17.93 -17.11
N PRO A 253 -17.51 -18.25 -17.68
CA PRO A 253 -18.05 -17.49 -18.81
C PRO A 253 -18.17 -16.00 -18.45
N GLY A 254 -17.73 -15.12 -19.38
CA GLY A 254 -17.73 -13.67 -19.17
C GLY A 254 -16.42 -13.09 -18.65
N ALA A 255 -15.51 -13.89 -18.09
CA ALA A 255 -14.15 -13.48 -17.84
C ALA A 255 -13.36 -13.39 -19.15
N THR A 256 -12.50 -12.37 -19.30
CA THR A 256 -11.76 -12.10 -20.54
C THR A 256 -10.27 -12.34 -20.35
N LEU A 257 -9.68 -13.19 -21.20
CA LEU A 257 -8.24 -13.38 -21.30
C LEU A 257 -7.76 -12.82 -22.63
N LEU A 258 -6.89 -11.81 -22.59
CA LEU A 258 -6.24 -11.25 -23.77
C LEU A 258 -4.85 -11.85 -23.92
N GLY A 259 -4.42 -12.09 -25.16
CA GLY A 259 -3.12 -12.68 -25.44
C GLY A 259 -3.05 -14.18 -25.15
N GLU A 260 -4.12 -14.93 -25.40
CA GLU A 260 -4.18 -16.39 -25.19
C GLU A 260 -3.02 -17.15 -25.85
N GLY A 261 -2.49 -16.65 -26.99
CA GLY A 261 -1.30 -17.21 -27.65
C GLY A 261 -0.01 -17.11 -26.84
N ASN A 262 0.02 -16.24 -25.82
CA ASN A 262 1.15 -16.07 -24.91
C ASN A 262 0.97 -16.88 -23.60
N VAL A 263 -0.07 -17.72 -23.52
CA VAL A 263 -0.39 -18.47 -22.30
C VAL A 263 -0.29 -19.98 -22.56
N ALA A 264 0.53 -20.65 -21.74
CA ALA A 264 0.56 -22.11 -21.68
C ALA A 264 -0.32 -22.56 -20.49
N LEU A 265 -1.26 -23.46 -20.75
CA LEU A 265 -2.08 -24.10 -19.71
C LEU A 265 -1.51 -25.47 -19.40
N VAL A 266 -1.11 -25.73 -18.15
CA VAL A 266 -0.60 -27.05 -17.72
C VAL A 266 -1.76 -28.01 -17.44
N SER A 267 -2.81 -27.54 -16.77
CA SER A 267 -4.06 -28.28 -16.63
C SER A 267 -5.13 -27.67 -17.52
N LEU A 268 -5.89 -28.49 -18.21
CA LEU A 268 -7.06 -28.01 -18.94
C LEU A 268 -8.01 -27.31 -17.94
N PRO A 269 -8.62 -26.16 -18.35
CA PRO A 269 -9.55 -25.47 -17.47
C PRO A 269 -10.67 -26.44 -17.07
N THR A 270 -10.79 -26.73 -15.78
CA THR A 270 -11.96 -27.42 -15.26
C THR A 270 -13.13 -26.46 -15.42
N THR A 271 -13.90 -26.63 -16.48
CA THR A 271 -15.22 -26.02 -16.58
C THR A 271 -16.08 -26.66 -15.47
N GLN A 272 -16.34 -25.94 -14.38
CA GLN A 272 -17.38 -26.40 -13.49
C GLN A 272 -18.70 -26.49 -14.28
N PRO A 273 -19.46 -27.60 -14.15
CA PRO A 273 -20.79 -27.65 -14.72
C PRO A 273 -21.56 -26.44 -14.18
N ALA A 274 -22.34 -25.81 -15.05
CA ALA A 274 -23.20 -24.69 -14.68
C ALA A 274 -23.91 -25.03 -13.37
N LEU A 275 -23.79 -24.16 -12.38
CA LEU A 275 -24.55 -24.27 -11.15
C LEU A 275 -26.02 -24.29 -11.55
N THR A 276 -26.63 -25.49 -11.51
CA THR A 276 -28.05 -25.63 -11.71
C THR A 276 -28.69 -25.01 -10.47
N TYR A 277 -29.21 -23.80 -10.59
CA TYR A 277 -30.08 -23.24 -9.59
C TYR A 277 -31.30 -24.17 -9.50
N ILE A 278 -31.41 -24.90 -8.40
CA ILE A 278 -32.64 -25.59 -8.04
C ILE A 278 -33.56 -24.49 -7.53
N SER A 279 -34.55 -24.14 -8.36
CA SER A 279 -35.67 -23.25 -8.03
C SER A 279 -36.59 -23.91 -7.01
#